data_ba13d9de75502019077a726ab78311d8
#
_entry.id   ba13d9de75502019077a726ab78311d8
#
_cell.length_a   1.000
_cell.length_b   1.000
_cell.length_c   1.000
_cell.angle_alpha   90.00
_cell.angle_beta   90.00
_cell.angle_gamma   90.00
#
_symmetry.space_group_name_H-M   'P 1'
#
loop_
_entity.id
_entity.type
_entity.pdbx_description
1 polymer ?
#
loop_
_entity_poly.entity_id
_entity_poly.type
_entity_poly.pdbx_seq_one_letter_code
_entity_poly.pdbx_strand_id
1 'polypeptide(L)'
;MENFGIVAFVLFIVALVFIVKTIKVVPQQDAWVVERLGKYHATLGPGLNIVVPFVDRIAYKHVLKEIPLDVPPQVCITRDNTQLQVDGILYFQITDAMRASYGSSNYVAAITQLAQTTLRSVIGKMELDKTFEERDHINTTIVNAIDESAANWGVKGLRYEIKDLNTFILAANAHQQVEIHSHRQSVPH
;
A
#
# COMPACT_ATOMS: atom_id res chain seq x y z
N MET A 1 21.59 -49.47 33.54
CA MET A 1 20.14 -49.15 33.38
C MET A 1 19.84 -47.66 33.57
N GLU A 2 20.63 -46.92 34.33
CA GLU A 2 20.43 -45.47 34.54
C GLU A 2 20.57 -44.62 33.25
N ASN A 3 21.52 -44.93 32.40
CA ASN A 3 21.73 -44.20 31.17
C ASN A 3 20.57 -44.35 30.16
N PHE A 4 19.85 -45.47 30.19
CA PHE A 4 18.70 -45.71 29.32
C PHE A 4 17.53 -44.80 29.70
N GLY A 5 17.30 -44.56 30.98
CA GLY A 5 16.27 -43.63 31.44
C GLY A 5 16.54 -42.18 31.03
N ILE A 6 17.79 -41.75 31.11
CA ILE A 6 18.21 -40.41 30.73
C ILE A 6 18.03 -40.21 29.21
N VAL A 7 18.46 -41.18 28.39
CA VAL A 7 18.32 -41.12 26.92
C VAL A 7 16.85 -41.10 26.53
N ALA A 8 16.00 -41.95 27.15
CA ALA A 8 14.56 -41.95 26.88
C ALA A 8 13.89 -40.62 27.26
N PHE A 9 14.28 -40.00 28.36
CA PHE A 9 13.77 -38.69 28.79
C PHE A 9 14.18 -37.56 27.84
N VAL A 10 15.43 -37.56 27.36
CA VAL A 10 15.92 -36.58 26.39
C VAL A 10 15.17 -36.73 25.07
N LEU A 11 14.98 -37.95 24.56
CA LEU A 11 14.21 -38.21 23.36
C LEU A 11 12.75 -37.75 23.46
N PHE A 12 12.14 -37.96 24.63
CA PHE A 12 10.78 -37.50 24.90
C PHE A 12 10.67 -35.98 24.87
N ILE A 13 11.63 -35.26 25.48
CA ILE A 13 11.67 -33.78 25.43
C ILE A 13 11.86 -33.29 23.99
N VAL A 14 12.77 -33.90 23.24
CA VAL A 14 13.01 -33.55 21.82
C VAL A 14 11.73 -33.74 20.99
N ALA A 15 11.04 -34.87 21.17
CA ALA A 15 9.77 -35.15 20.51
C ALA A 15 8.68 -34.10 20.85
N LEU A 16 8.58 -33.77 22.16
CA LEU A 16 7.63 -32.75 22.62
C LEU A 16 7.90 -31.39 22.01
N VAL A 17 9.16 -30.94 21.98
CA VAL A 17 9.58 -29.67 21.36
C VAL A 17 9.28 -29.68 19.87
N PHE A 18 9.51 -30.82 19.21
CA PHE A 18 9.21 -30.96 17.79
C PHE A 18 7.72 -30.79 17.51
N ILE A 19 6.86 -31.43 18.28
CA ILE A 19 5.38 -31.33 18.16
C ILE A 19 4.92 -29.88 18.36
N VAL A 20 5.40 -29.22 19.43
CA VAL A 20 5.02 -27.83 19.73
C VAL A 20 5.47 -26.86 18.63
N LYS A 21 6.63 -27.07 18.03
CA LYS A 21 7.12 -26.25 16.93
C LYS A 21 6.40 -26.50 15.59
N THR A 22 5.82 -27.67 15.42
CA THR A 22 5.09 -28.08 14.23
C THR A 22 3.74 -27.36 14.11
N ILE A 23 3.09 -27.09 15.23
CA ILE A 23 1.77 -26.45 15.25
C ILE A 23 1.92 -24.92 15.20
N LYS A 24 1.27 -24.29 14.22
CA LYS A 24 1.17 -22.84 14.08
C LYS A 24 -0.29 -22.41 14.04
N VAL A 25 -0.62 -21.41 14.85
CA VAL A 25 -1.93 -20.78 14.85
C VAL A 25 -1.83 -19.48 14.08
N VAL A 26 -2.57 -19.39 12.98
CA VAL A 26 -2.66 -18.18 12.15
C VAL A 26 -3.90 -17.40 12.58
N PRO A 27 -3.77 -16.11 12.92
CA PRO A 27 -4.91 -15.27 13.28
C PRO A 27 -5.91 -15.11 12.12
N GLN A 28 -7.14 -14.75 12.47
CA GLN A 28 -8.16 -14.42 11.48
C GLN A 28 -7.75 -13.18 10.68
N GLN A 29 -7.98 -13.20 9.38
CA GLN A 29 -7.56 -12.14 8.44
C GLN A 29 -6.04 -12.01 8.25
N ASP A 30 -5.27 -13.04 8.59
CA ASP A 30 -3.87 -13.17 8.24
C ASP A 30 -3.67 -14.30 7.22
N ALA A 31 -2.66 -14.15 6.37
CA ALA A 31 -2.15 -15.19 5.50
C ALA A 31 -0.63 -15.25 5.59
N TRP A 32 -0.10 -16.43 5.93
CA TRP A 32 1.34 -16.63 6.07
C TRP A 32 1.87 -17.48 4.93
N VAL A 33 2.86 -16.96 4.24
CA VAL A 33 3.51 -17.66 3.12
C VAL A 33 4.67 -18.48 3.66
N VAL A 34 4.63 -19.78 3.37
CA VAL A 34 5.64 -20.76 3.79
C VAL A 34 6.49 -21.17 2.61
N GLU A 35 7.79 -21.09 2.80
CA GLU A 35 8.81 -21.62 1.91
C GLU A 35 9.37 -22.93 2.47
N ARG A 36 9.57 -23.88 1.58
CA ARG A 36 10.28 -25.13 1.84
C ARG A 36 11.55 -25.15 1.04
N LEU A 37 12.69 -25.15 1.75
CA LEU A 37 14.03 -25.12 1.12
C LEU A 37 14.18 -24.00 0.07
N GLY A 38 13.63 -22.80 0.36
CA GLY A 38 13.73 -21.64 -0.52
C GLY A 38 12.74 -21.60 -1.69
N LYS A 39 11.77 -22.52 -1.74
CA LYS A 39 10.68 -22.50 -2.73
C LYS A 39 9.35 -22.28 -2.04
N TYR A 40 8.45 -21.56 -2.69
CA TYR A 40 7.07 -21.47 -2.24
C TYR A 40 6.48 -22.88 -2.05
N HIS A 41 5.93 -23.12 -0.89
CA HIS A 41 5.28 -24.41 -0.57
C HIS A 41 3.78 -24.27 -0.39
N ALA A 42 3.34 -23.36 0.48
CA ALA A 42 1.93 -23.15 0.78
C ALA A 42 1.67 -21.77 1.39
N THR A 43 0.42 -21.33 1.30
CA THR A 43 -0.09 -20.20 2.07
C THR A 43 -0.98 -20.73 3.19
N LEU A 44 -0.60 -20.44 4.44
CA LEU A 44 -1.37 -20.82 5.62
C LEU A 44 -2.50 -19.83 5.83
N GLY A 45 -3.72 -20.35 5.82
CA GLY A 45 -4.92 -19.59 6.18
C GLY A 45 -5.17 -19.57 7.70
N PRO A 46 -6.20 -18.82 8.14
CA PRO A 46 -6.57 -18.73 9.55
C PRO A 46 -6.84 -20.09 10.19
N GLY A 47 -6.46 -20.22 11.45
CA GLY A 47 -6.66 -21.42 12.25
C GLY A 47 -5.38 -22.22 12.52
N LEU A 48 -5.56 -23.51 12.83
CA LEU A 48 -4.46 -24.43 13.11
C LEU A 48 -3.83 -24.92 11.81
N ASN A 49 -2.53 -24.77 11.70
CA ASN A 49 -1.75 -25.23 10.56
C ASN A 49 -0.55 -26.05 11.04
N ILE A 50 -0.16 -27.03 10.24
CA ILE A 50 0.98 -27.91 10.50
C ILE A 50 2.13 -27.49 9.58
N VAL A 51 3.29 -27.20 10.18
CA VAL A 51 4.51 -26.78 9.51
C VAL A 51 5.64 -27.69 9.93
N VAL A 52 6.42 -28.23 9.00
CA VAL A 52 7.54 -29.11 9.31
C VAL A 52 8.72 -28.27 9.81
N PRO A 53 9.07 -28.36 11.13
CA PRO A 53 10.19 -27.59 11.67
C PRO A 53 11.50 -27.95 10.95
N PHE A 54 12.42 -27.00 10.83
CA PHE A 54 13.71 -27.06 10.13
C PHE A 54 13.65 -27.06 8.60
N VAL A 55 12.58 -27.53 7.99
CA VAL A 55 12.40 -27.61 6.54
C VAL A 55 11.56 -26.45 6.01
N ASP A 56 10.48 -26.15 6.74
CA ASP A 56 9.53 -25.10 6.39
C ASP A 56 9.86 -23.80 7.14
N ARG A 57 9.87 -22.70 6.41
CA ARG A 57 10.09 -21.35 6.94
C ARG A 57 8.90 -20.47 6.60
N ILE A 58 8.36 -19.76 7.59
CA ILE A 58 7.42 -18.67 7.35
C ILE A 58 8.23 -17.49 6.79
N ALA A 59 8.11 -17.26 5.48
CA ALA A 59 8.87 -16.24 4.78
C ALA A 59 8.19 -14.87 4.88
N TYR A 60 6.86 -14.84 4.67
CA TYR A 60 6.08 -13.60 4.68
C TYR A 60 4.80 -13.78 5.49
N LYS A 61 4.37 -12.67 6.11
CA LYS A 61 3.09 -12.58 6.81
C LYS A 61 2.33 -11.39 6.25
N HIS A 62 1.14 -11.63 5.77
CA HIS A 62 0.28 -10.61 5.20
C HIS A 62 -1.00 -10.48 6.00
N VAL A 63 -1.43 -9.23 6.21
CA VAL A 63 -2.74 -8.90 6.77
C VAL A 63 -3.69 -8.71 5.61
N LEU A 64 -4.82 -9.43 5.61
CA LEU A 64 -5.83 -9.38 4.55
C LEU A 64 -6.91 -8.31 4.80
N LYS A 65 -6.77 -7.51 5.85
CA LYS A 65 -7.67 -6.41 6.15
C LYS A 65 -7.42 -5.25 5.21
N GLU A 66 -8.40 -4.36 5.12
CA GLU A 66 -8.26 -3.06 4.46
C GLU A 66 -7.15 -2.24 5.12
N ILE A 67 -6.25 -1.69 4.33
CA ILE A 67 -5.10 -0.89 4.75
C ILE A 67 -5.21 0.48 4.08
N PRO A 68 -5.26 1.57 4.86
CA PRO A 68 -5.13 2.91 4.32
C PRO A 68 -3.67 3.20 3.96
N LEU A 69 -3.46 3.77 2.78
CA LEU A 69 -2.16 4.19 2.27
C LEU A 69 -2.23 5.66 1.88
N ASP A 70 -1.48 6.49 2.58
CA ASP A 70 -1.33 7.88 2.20
C ASP A 70 -0.55 7.99 0.89
N VAL A 71 -1.17 8.64 -0.11
CA VAL A 71 -0.53 8.97 -1.39
C VAL A 71 0.06 10.37 -1.24
N PRO A 72 1.38 10.53 -1.35
CA PRO A 72 2.03 11.82 -1.16
C PRO A 72 1.48 12.89 -2.10
N PRO A 73 1.39 14.15 -1.62
CA PRO A 73 0.90 15.25 -2.42
C PRO A 73 1.78 15.45 -3.67
N GLN A 74 1.13 15.75 -4.78
CA GLN A 74 1.81 16.05 -6.04
C GLN A 74 1.17 17.22 -6.78
N VAL A 75 1.98 17.91 -7.55
CA VAL A 75 1.51 18.99 -8.41
C VAL A 75 1.04 18.39 -9.74
N CYS A 76 -0.21 18.69 -10.09
CA CYS A 76 -0.83 18.39 -11.37
C CYS A 76 -1.13 19.68 -12.12
N ILE A 77 -1.13 19.63 -13.44
CA ILE A 77 -1.52 20.75 -14.29
C ILE A 77 -2.82 20.36 -14.97
N THR A 78 -3.86 21.15 -14.77
CA THR A 78 -5.17 20.96 -15.38
C THR A 78 -5.16 21.34 -16.86
N ARG A 79 -6.23 20.99 -17.59
CA ARG A 79 -6.37 21.29 -19.02
C ARG A 79 -6.33 22.81 -19.31
N ASP A 80 -6.83 23.62 -18.39
CA ASP A 80 -6.82 25.09 -18.46
C ASP A 80 -5.51 25.72 -17.93
N ASN A 81 -4.45 24.91 -17.83
CA ASN A 81 -3.10 25.31 -17.43
C ASN A 81 -2.99 25.86 -15.99
N THR A 82 -3.87 25.42 -15.10
CA THR A 82 -3.82 25.77 -13.69
C THR A 82 -3.04 24.71 -12.91
N GLN A 83 -2.14 25.14 -12.03
CA GLN A 83 -1.40 24.25 -11.14
C GLN A 83 -2.23 23.92 -9.90
N LEU A 84 -2.37 22.63 -9.63
CA LEU A 84 -3.17 22.09 -8.54
C LEU A 84 -2.31 21.10 -7.76
N GLN A 85 -2.19 21.30 -6.45
CA GLN A 85 -1.62 20.29 -5.55
C GLN A 85 -2.72 19.39 -5.04
N VAL A 86 -2.51 18.09 -5.20
CA VAL A 86 -3.49 17.07 -4.82
C VAL A 86 -2.83 16.00 -3.99
N ASP A 87 -3.45 15.63 -2.89
CA ASP A 87 -3.13 14.48 -2.07
C ASP A 87 -4.38 13.64 -1.80
N GLY A 88 -4.16 12.39 -1.41
CA GLY A 88 -5.26 11.47 -1.16
C GLY A 88 -4.87 10.25 -0.37
N ILE A 89 -5.87 9.45 -0.03
CA ILE A 89 -5.72 8.16 0.64
C ILE A 89 -6.26 7.07 -0.28
N LEU A 90 -5.43 6.06 -0.51
CA LEU A 90 -5.83 4.82 -1.17
C LEU A 90 -6.11 3.76 -0.13
N TYR A 91 -7.30 3.18 -0.16
CA TYR A 91 -7.64 2.01 0.64
C TYR A 91 -7.48 0.76 -0.22
N PHE A 92 -6.67 -0.16 0.22
CA PHE A 92 -6.41 -1.41 -0.49
C PHE A 92 -6.40 -2.60 0.44
N GLN A 93 -6.51 -3.80 -0.11
CA GLN A 93 -6.34 -5.05 0.61
C GLN A 93 -5.53 -6.05 -0.20
N ILE A 94 -4.90 -6.99 0.50
CA ILE A 94 -4.22 -8.12 -0.13
C ILE A 94 -5.24 -9.22 -0.34
N THR A 95 -5.39 -9.66 -1.59
CA THR A 95 -6.29 -10.75 -1.98
C THR A 95 -5.57 -12.08 -2.19
N ASP A 96 -4.29 -12.00 -2.57
CA ASP A 96 -3.43 -13.17 -2.79
C ASP A 96 -2.05 -12.95 -2.16
N ALA A 97 -1.82 -13.61 -1.02
CA ALA A 97 -0.57 -13.47 -0.26
C ALA A 97 0.66 -13.97 -1.03
N MET A 98 0.53 -14.99 -1.86
CA MET A 98 1.63 -15.52 -2.66
C MET A 98 2.06 -14.50 -3.73
N ARG A 99 1.11 -13.92 -4.46
CA ARG A 99 1.39 -12.88 -5.44
C ARG A 99 1.92 -11.60 -4.78
N ALA A 100 1.41 -11.24 -3.61
CA ALA A 100 1.91 -10.08 -2.86
C ALA A 100 3.36 -10.26 -2.38
N SER A 101 3.77 -11.51 -2.12
CA SER A 101 5.15 -11.83 -1.71
C SER A 101 6.15 -11.87 -2.87
N TYR A 102 5.74 -12.37 -4.04
CA TYR A 102 6.64 -12.69 -5.15
C TYR A 102 6.35 -11.92 -6.44
N GLY A 103 5.16 -11.30 -6.55
CA GLY A 103 4.77 -10.58 -7.77
C GLY A 103 5.44 -9.21 -7.93
N SER A 104 5.84 -8.58 -6.82
CA SER A 104 6.55 -7.30 -6.82
C SER A 104 7.53 -7.24 -5.66
N SER A 105 8.67 -6.60 -5.84
CA SER A 105 9.62 -6.35 -4.76
C SER A 105 9.06 -5.38 -3.70
N ASN A 106 8.21 -4.44 -4.11
CA ASN A 106 7.51 -3.50 -3.24
C ASN A 106 6.19 -3.07 -3.88
N TYR A 107 5.14 -3.84 -3.65
CA TYR A 107 3.81 -3.53 -4.19
C TYR A 107 3.24 -2.22 -3.63
N VAL A 108 3.59 -1.84 -2.39
CA VAL A 108 3.13 -0.56 -1.80
C VAL A 108 3.68 0.63 -2.59
N ALA A 109 4.97 0.64 -2.88
CA ALA A 109 5.57 1.68 -3.71
C ALA A 109 4.99 1.68 -5.13
N ALA A 110 4.75 0.50 -5.71
CA ALA A 110 4.21 0.35 -7.05
C ALA A 110 2.78 0.90 -7.15
N ILE A 111 1.87 0.57 -6.20
CA ILE A 111 0.50 1.10 -6.20
C ILE A 111 0.47 2.60 -5.89
N THR A 112 1.36 3.11 -5.02
CA THR A 112 1.49 4.55 -4.77
C THR A 112 1.86 5.30 -6.06
N GLN A 113 2.89 4.82 -6.76
CA GLN A 113 3.33 5.41 -8.02
C GLN A 113 2.24 5.35 -9.10
N LEU A 114 1.51 4.24 -9.17
CA LEU A 114 0.40 4.07 -10.09
C LEU A 114 -0.74 5.05 -9.79
N ALA A 115 -1.11 5.19 -8.51
CA ALA A 115 -2.12 6.15 -8.08
C ALA A 115 -1.72 7.59 -8.47
N GLN A 116 -0.48 7.99 -8.20
CA GLN A 116 0.02 9.33 -8.54
C GLN A 116 0.03 9.58 -10.05
N THR A 117 0.45 8.60 -10.85
CA THR A 117 0.52 8.72 -12.32
C THR A 117 -0.87 8.81 -12.92
N THR A 118 -1.80 7.98 -12.44
CA THR A 118 -3.19 8.01 -12.90
C THR A 118 -3.88 9.31 -12.50
N LEU A 119 -3.70 9.76 -11.25
CA LEU A 119 -4.23 11.04 -10.77
C LEU A 119 -3.78 12.19 -11.66
N ARG A 120 -2.47 12.26 -11.96
CA ARG A 120 -1.93 13.31 -12.88
C ARG A 120 -2.55 13.23 -14.27
N SER A 121 -2.72 12.03 -14.80
CA SER A 121 -3.32 11.81 -16.13
C SER A 121 -4.80 12.24 -16.16
N VAL A 122 -5.56 11.94 -15.12
CA VAL A 122 -6.99 12.27 -15.04
C VAL A 122 -7.17 13.79 -14.92
N ILE A 123 -6.47 14.40 -13.94
CA ILE A 123 -6.53 15.86 -13.71
C ILE A 123 -6.05 16.65 -14.94
N GLY A 124 -5.02 16.18 -15.62
CA GLY A 124 -4.50 16.82 -16.83
C GLY A 124 -5.50 16.88 -18.00
N LYS A 125 -6.57 16.10 -17.97
CA LYS A 125 -7.65 16.10 -18.96
C LYS A 125 -8.86 16.92 -18.53
N MET A 126 -8.92 17.35 -17.28
CA MET A 126 -10.05 18.07 -16.68
C MET A 126 -9.74 19.56 -16.55
N GLU A 127 -10.77 20.37 -16.61
CA GLU A 127 -10.73 21.78 -16.22
C GLU A 127 -10.78 21.92 -14.69
N LEU A 128 -10.25 23.02 -14.16
CA LEU A 128 -10.16 23.22 -12.71
C LEU A 128 -11.52 23.03 -12.00
N ASP A 129 -12.56 23.70 -12.49
CA ASP A 129 -13.90 23.64 -11.87
C ASP A 129 -14.43 22.21 -11.84
N LYS A 130 -14.25 21.45 -12.92
CA LYS A 130 -14.65 20.05 -13.00
C LYS A 130 -13.87 19.14 -12.05
N THR A 131 -12.61 19.46 -11.77
CA THR A 131 -11.81 18.71 -10.81
C THR A 131 -12.41 18.77 -9.39
N PHE A 132 -13.05 19.87 -9.03
CA PHE A 132 -13.77 20.00 -7.76
C PHE A 132 -15.14 19.33 -7.76
N GLU A 133 -15.85 19.38 -8.89
CA GLU A 133 -17.21 18.85 -9.04
C GLU A 133 -17.22 17.32 -9.22
N GLU A 134 -16.28 16.78 -9.99
CA GLU A 134 -16.28 15.37 -10.42
C GLU A 134 -15.29 14.50 -9.62
N ARG A 135 -15.14 14.72 -8.31
CA ARG A 135 -14.23 13.94 -7.44
C ARG A 135 -14.52 12.43 -7.49
N ASP A 136 -15.77 12.04 -7.55
CA ASP A 136 -16.17 10.63 -7.61
C ASP A 136 -15.71 9.96 -8.91
N HIS A 137 -15.72 10.69 -10.02
CA HIS A 137 -15.18 10.20 -11.28
C HIS A 137 -13.67 9.98 -11.20
N ILE A 138 -12.93 10.90 -10.59
CA ILE A 138 -11.48 10.79 -10.37
C ILE A 138 -11.19 9.57 -9.49
N ASN A 139 -11.88 9.46 -8.34
CA ASN A 139 -11.72 8.37 -7.41
C ASN A 139 -11.95 7.00 -8.08
N THR A 140 -13.04 6.86 -8.81
CA THR A 140 -13.39 5.62 -9.53
C THR A 140 -12.37 5.27 -10.61
N THR A 141 -11.89 6.26 -11.36
CA THR A 141 -10.89 6.04 -12.42
C THR A 141 -9.56 5.55 -11.84
N ILE A 142 -9.14 6.11 -10.71
CA ILE A 142 -7.90 5.69 -10.02
C ILE A 142 -8.04 4.24 -9.53
N VAL A 143 -9.14 3.90 -8.87
CA VAL A 143 -9.39 2.54 -8.36
C VAL A 143 -9.37 1.52 -9.50
N ASN A 144 -10.05 1.80 -10.62
CA ASN A 144 -10.08 0.90 -11.78
C ASN A 144 -8.68 0.68 -12.38
N ALA A 145 -7.87 1.74 -12.50
CA ALA A 145 -6.51 1.63 -13.01
C ALA A 145 -5.61 0.80 -12.07
N ILE A 146 -5.81 0.94 -10.75
CA ILE A 146 -5.10 0.14 -9.75
C ILE A 146 -5.53 -1.32 -9.82
N ASP A 147 -6.84 -1.61 -9.90
CA ASP A 147 -7.35 -2.98 -9.97
C ASP A 147 -6.82 -3.73 -11.20
N GLU A 148 -6.77 -3.07 -12.35
CA GLU A 148 -6.24 -3.64 -13.58
C GLU A 148 -4.74 -4.01 -13.46
N SER A 149 -3.95 -3.11 -12.91
CA SER A 149 -2.49 -3.26 -12.84
C SER A 149 -2.04 -4.09 -11.63
N ALA A 150 -2.66 -3.88 -10.47
CA ALA A 150 -2.25 -4.50 -9.20
C ALA A 150 -2.77 -5.94 -9.01
N ALA A 151 -3.68 -6.41 -9.84
CA ALA A 151 -4.16 -7.80 -9.82
C ALA A 151 -3.00 -8.82 -9.93
N ASN A 152 -1.96 -8.49 -10.70
CA ASN A 152 -0.76 -9.32 -10.85
C ASN A 152 0.08 -9.39 -9.57
N TRP A 153 -0.06 -8.42 -8.68
CA TRP A 153 0.62 -8.35 -7.38
C TRP A 153 -0.25 -8.88 -6.23
N GLY A 154 -1.42 -9.46 -6.53
CA GLY A 154 -2.34 -9.97 -5.51
C GLY A 154 -2.92 -8.89 -4.59
N VAL A 155 -3.01 -7.66 -5.08
CA VAL A 155 -3.55 -6.50 -4.36
C VAL A 155 -4.78 -5.98 -5.07
N LYS A 156 -5.78 -5.55 -4.31
CA LYS A 156 -7.01 -4.94 -4.82
C LYS A 156 -7.19 -3.55 -4.23
N GLY A 157 -7.41 -2.54 -5.09
CA GLY A 157 -7.86 -1.23 -4.68
C GLY A 157 -9.33 -1.28 -4.28
N LEU A 158 -9.69 -0.72 -3.14
CA LEU A 158 -11.08 -0.68 -2.68
C LEU A 158 -11.72 0.67 -2.97
N ARG A 159 -11.02 1.73 -2.61
CA ARG A 159 -11.44 3.11 -2.85
C ARG A 159 -10.25 4.05 -2.79
N TYR A 160 -10.38 5.17 -3.45
CA TYR A 160 -9.46 6.29 -3.38
C TYR A 160 -10.25 7.52 -2.92
N GLU A 161 -9.69 8.31 -2.01
CA GLU A 161 -10.31 9.53 -1.50
C GLU A 161 -9.32 10.68 -1.61
N ILE A 162 -9.70 11.72 -2.35
CA ILE A 162 -8.94 12.96 -2.41
C ILE A 162 -9.11 13.67 -1.05
N LYS A 163 -8.00 13.97 -0.37
CA LYS A 163 -7.99 14.72 0.89
C LYS A 163 -8.17 16.21 0.61
N ASP A 164 -7.16 16.78 -0.06
CA ASP A 164 -7.10 18.21 -0.35
C ASP A 164 -6.82 18.50 -1.81
N LEU A 165 -7.38 19.60 -2.29
CA LEU A 165 -7.15 20.21 -3.59
C LEU A 165 -6.75 21.66 -3.36
N ASN A 166 -5.45 21.96 -3.43
CA ASN A 166 -4.92 23.29 -3.19
C ASN A 166 -4.44 23.92 -4.50
N THR A 167 -5.00 25.06 -4.87
CA THR A 167 -4.56 25.81 -6.04
C THR A 167 -3.43 26.76 -5.68
N PHE A 168 -2.35 26.76 -6.47
CA PHE A 168 -1.21 27.68 -6.29
C PHE A 168 -1.48 29.13 -6.71
N ILE A 169 -2.66 29.45 -7.25
CA ILE A 169 -3.02 30.78 -7.76
C ILE A 169 -2.91 31.88 -6.68
N LEU A 170 -3.15 31.54 -5.42
CA LEU A 170 -3.16 32.52 -4.32
C LEU A 170 -1.75 33.03 -3.95
N ALA A 171 -0.71 32.23 -4.09
CA ALA A 171 0.64 32.63 -3.74
C ALA A 171 1.28 33.56 -4.77
N ALA A 172 1.08 33.31 -6.06
CA ALA A 172 1.61 34.15 -7.14
C ALA A 172 0.95 35.53 -7.14
N ASN A 173 -0.38 35.60 -6.95
CA ASN A 173 -1.11 36.87 -6.89
C ASN A 173 -0.82 37.67 -5.63
N ALA A 174 -0.53 37.02 -4.49
CA ALA A 174 -0.13 37.70 -3.26
C ALA A 174 1.26 38.38 -3.41
N HIS A 175 2.21 37.70 -4.06
CA HIS A 175 3.51 38.30 -4.35
C HIS A 175 3.42 39.47 -5.34
N GLN A 176 2.62 39.35 -6.39
CA GLN A 176 2.41 40.45 -7.33
C GLN A 176 1.72 41.66 -6.69
N GLN A 177 0.76 41.45 -5.81
CA GLN A 177 0.11 42.59 -5.10
C GLN A 177 1.03 43.29 -4.12
N VAL A 178 1.95 42.59 -3.47
CA VAL A 178 2.95 43.17 -2.58
C VAL A 178 3.95 43.99 -3.40
N GLU A 179 4.39 43.52 -4.55
CA GLU A 179 5.31 44.23 -5.43
C GLU A 179 4.69 45.53 -6.01
N ILE A 180 3.43 45.47 -6.46
CA ILE A 180 2.71 46.63 -6.97
C ILE A 180 2.49 47.69 -5.85
N HIS A 181 2.23 47.27 -4.62
CA HIS A 181 2.04 48.18 -3.50
C HIS A 181 3.37 48.84 -3.06
N SER A 182 4.47 48.09 -3.08
CA SER A 182 5.80 48.65 -2.74
C SER A 182 6.31 49.63 -3.79
N HIS A 183 6.01 49.39 -5.07
CA HIS A 183 6.37 50.29 -6.17
C HIS A 183 5.56 51.59 -6.18
N ARG A 184 4.31 51.56 -5.68
CA ARG A 184 3.45 52.72 -5.57
C ARG A 184 3.84 53.69 -4.42
N GLN A 185 4.53 53.18 -3.45
CA GLN A 185 5.03 54.00 -2.29
C GLN A 185 6.43 54.59 -2.49
N SER A 186 7.14 54.19 -3.57
CA SER A 186 8.51 54.64 -3.83
C SER A 186 8.62 55.77 -4.89
N VAL A 187 7.49 56.36 -5.35
CA VAL A 187 7.52 57.54 -6.26
C VAL A 187 7.42 58.80 -5.42
N PRO A 188 8.53 59.53 -5.19
CA PRO A 188 8.51 60.84 -4.55
C PRO A 188 7.92 61.88 -5.49
N HIS A 189 7.12 62.78 -4.93
CA HIS A 189 6.63 64.00 -5.56
C HIS A 189 7.76 65.02 -5.75
#